data_6d6d422ca8cf17d23dcf1a98ebe6263d
#
_entry.id   6d6d422ca8cf17d23dcf1a98ebe6263d
#
_cell.length_a   1.000
_cell.length_b   1.000
_cell.length_c   1.000
_cell.angle_alpha   90.00
_cell.angle_beta   90.00
_cell.angle_gamma   90.00
#
_symmetry.space_group_name_H-M   'P 1'
#
loop_
_entity.id
_entity.type
_entity.pdbx_description
1 polymer ?
#
loop_
_entity_poly.entity_id
_entity_poly.type
_entity_poly.pdbx_seq_one_letter_code
_entity_poly.pdbx_strand_id
1 'polypeptide(L)'
;MHACLKMSLVATALMSTSVVANAADVPRPPVRSPIGIIYDWTGFYAGGHVGGGWVDNGGDGGFLGGGQVGFNYQMGPWVYGVEADVSAASGDLNWTSTLAGRFGWAVDRWMLYGKVGGAWANVDVVRMGRVSDDTSSGLLLGVGAEYAFQNNWTAKVEYNRMNVDRDVDVVKFGLNYRFGLNPLPGRW
;
A
#
# COMPACT_ATOMS: atom_id res chain seq x y z
N MET A 1 -43.29 -21.41 -77.96
CA MET A 1 -43.20 -21.98 -76.58
C MET A 1 -42.17 -21.18 -75.83
N HIS A 2 -42.47 -20.80 -74.62
CA HIS A 2 -41.75 -20.04 -73.64
C HIS A 2 -42.04 -18.53 -73.66
N ALA A 3 -42.96 -18.16 -72.81
CA ALA A 3 -43.31 -16.83 -72.42
C ALA A 3 -42.22 -16.27 -71.46
N CYS A 4 -41.70 -15.12 -71.80
CA CYS A 4 -40.79 -14.37 -70.91
C CYS A 4 -41.55 -13.26 -70.21
N LEU A 5 -41.84 -13.45 -68.95
CA LEU A 5 -42.52 -12.51 -68.06
C LEU A 5 -41.57 -11.38 -67.66
N LYS A 6 -41.83 -10.16 -68.11
CA LYS A 6 -41.09 -8.98 -67.72
C LYS A 6 -41.70 -8.39 -66.44
N MET A 7 -41.00 -8.51 -65.32
CA MET A 7 -41.35 -7.86 -64.07
C MET A 7 -40.74 -6.48 -64.09
N SER A 8 -41.59 -5.46 -64.12
CA SER A 8 -41.24 -4.09 -63.97
C SER A 8 -41.13 -3.73 -62.50
N LEU A 9 -39.93 -3.33 -62.09
CA LEU A 9 -39.67 -2.86 -60.74
C LEU A 9 -40.00 -1.35 -60.68
N VAL A 10 -41.06 -0.96 -59.95
CA VAL A 10 -41.36 0.44 -59.66
C VAL A 10 -40.59 0.81 -58.42
N ALA A 11 -39.55 1.63 -58.57
CA ALA A 11 -38.80 2.22 -57.46
C ALA A 11 -39.54 3.40 -56.91
N THR A 12 -40.16 3.27 -55.76
CA THR A 12 -40.79 4.40 -55.00
C THR A 12 -39.68 5.07 -54.16
N ALA A 13 -39.28 6.26 -54.58
CA ALA A 13 -38.38 7.07 -53.81
C ALA A 13 -39.11 7.74 -52.65
N LEU A 14 -38.89 7.29 -51.43
CA LEU A 14 -39.29 8.00 -50.20
C LEU A 14 -38.30 9.14 -49.94
N MET A 15 -38.73 10.36 -50.17
CA MET A 15 -38.04 11.55 -49.67
C MET A 15 -38.26 11.67 -48.17
N SER A 16 -37.28 11.26 -47.36
CA SER A 16 -37.25 11.53 -45.94
C SER A 16 -36.79 12.95 -45.71
N THR A 17 -37.69 13.83 -45.33
CA THR A 17 -37.36 15.16 -44.81
C THR A 17 -36.78 15.02 -43.41
N SER A 18 -35.46 15.21 -43.28
CA SER A 18 -34.78 15.28 -42.00
C SER A 18 -35.15 16.61 -41.31
N VAL A 19 -36.01 16.53 -40.30
CA VAL A 19 -36.25 17.65 -39.37
C VAL A 19 -34.96 17.75 -38.51
N VAL A 20 -34.19 18.80 -38.76
CA VAL A 20 -33.07 19.17 -37.89
C VAL A 20 -33.71 19.75 -36.60
N ALA A 21 -33.83 18.89 -35.58
CA ALA A 21 -34.20 19.38 -34.25
C ALA A 21 -32.95 20.10 -33.72
N ASN A 22 -32.99 21.45 -33.69
CA ASN A 22 -32.07 22.23 -32.88
C ASN A 22 -32.43 21.94 -31.42
N ALA A 23 -31.74 20.90 -30.87
CA ALA A 23 -31.71 20.73 -29.43
C ALA A 23 -30.97 21.93 -28.86
N ALA A 24 -31.74 22.85 -28.24
CA ALA A 24 -31.17 23.95 -27.47
C ALA A 24 -30.14 23.33 -26.51
N ASP A 25 -28.93 23.81 -26.63
CA ASP A 25 -27.82 23.40 -25.77
C ASP A 25 -28.12 23.85 -24.34
N VAL A 26 -28.82 23.01 -23.61
CA VAL A 26 -29.11 23.24 -22.19
C VAL A 26 -27.73 23.16 -21.50
N PRO A 27 -27.27 24.29 -20.90
CA PRO A 27 -25.99 24.25 -20.19
C PRO A 27 -26.04 23.13 -19.14
N ARG A 28 -25.38 22.05 -19.39
CA ARG A 28 -25.24 20.98 -18.38
C ARG A 28 -24.50 21.60 -17.22
N PRO A 29 -25.06 21.61 -16.00
CA PRO A 29 -24.30 22.03 -14.84
C PRO A 29 -23.03 21.23 -14.82
N PRO A 30 -21.87 21.83 -14.50
CA PRO A 30 -20.63 21.11 -14.45
C PRO A 30 -20.83 19.92 -13.51
N VAL A 31 -20.70 18.72 -14.06
CA VAL A 31 -20.69 17.50 -13.26
C VAL A 31 -19.43 17.63 -12.42
N ARG A 32 -19.61 18.14 -11.19
CA ARG A 32 -18.57 18.01 -10.18
C ARG A 32 -18.40 16.52 -9.99
N SER A 33 -17.35 15.96 -10.57
CA SER A 33 -16.88 14.64 -10.19
C SER A 33 -16.87 14.64 -8.66
N PRO A 34 -17.50 13.68 -7.97
CA PRO A 34 -17.32 13.59 -6.54
C PRO A 34 -15.82 13.53 -6.33
N ILE A 35 -15.26 14.55 -5.69
CA ILE A 35 -13.89 14.53 -5.21
C ILE A 35 -13.93 13.39 -4.20
N GLY A 36 -13.53 12.19 -4.65
CA GLY A 36 -13.36 11.08 -3.74
C GLY A 36 -12.51 11.61 -2.61
N ILE A 37 -12.96 11.44 -1.37
CA ILE A 37 -12.20 11.86 -0.20
C ILE A 37 -10.91 11.06 -0.27
N ILE A 38 -9.89 11.63 -0.92
CA ILE A 38 -8.56 11.05 -0.98
C ILE A 38 -8.09 11.08 0.46
N TYR A 39 -7.93 9.89 1.05
CA TYR A 39 -7.42 9.78 2.39
C TYR A 39 -6.02 10.38 2.41
N ASP A 40 -5.79 11.37 3.28
CA ASP A 40 -4.48 12.00 3.43
C ASP A 40 -3.60 11.14 4.33
N TRP A 41 -2.53 10.58 3.75
CA TRP A 41 -1.55 9.76 4.45
C TRP A 41 -0.50 10.57 5.19
N THR A 42 -0.51 11.90 5.11
CA THR A 42 0.46 12.78 5.78
C THR A 42 0.27 12.74 7.30
N GLY A 43 1.35 12.53 8.03
CA GLY A 43 1.36 12.60 9.50
C GLY A 43 2.22 11.54 10.14
N PHE A 44 2.38 11.67 11.45
CA PHE A 44 3.02 10.67 12.29
C PHE A 44 2.06 9.49 12.53
N TYR A 45 2.63 8.32 12.71
CA TYR A 45 1.89 7.15 13.15
C TYR A 45 2.71 6.32 14.12
N ALA A 46 2.02 5.58 14.97
CA ALA A 46 2.59 4.56 15.82
C ALA A 46 1.68 3.34 15.81
N GLY A 47 2.25 2.16 15.94
CA GLY A 47 1.48 0.93 15.88
C GLY A 47 2.21 -0.27 16.43
N GLY A 48 1.51 -1.39 16.39
CA GLY A 48 2.04 -2.70 16.72
C GLY A 48 1.89 -3.66 15.55
N HIS A 49 2.71 -4.69 15.54
CA HIS A 49 2.64 -5.76 14.56
C HIS A 49 2.92 -7.11 15.18
N VAL A 50 2.42 -8.13 14.50
CA VAL A 50 2.75 -9.53 14.72
C VAL A 50 3.12 -10.15 13.38
N GLY A 51 3.92 -11.19 13.39
CA GLY A 51 4.32 -11.81 12.15
C GLY A 51 4.99 -13.17 12.35
N GLY A 52 5.45 -13.70 11.24
CA GLY A 52 6.25 -14.91 11.20
C GLY A 52 7.40 -14.74 10.23
N GLY A 53 8.54 -15.28 10.58
CA GLY A 53 9.72 -15.29 9.74
C GLY A 53 10.22 -16.71 9.54
N TRP A 54 10.90 -16.92 8.41
CA TRP A 54 11.59 -18.15 8.10
C TRP A 54 12.98 -17.83 7.51
N VAL A 55 13.91 -18.72 7.79
CA VAL A 55 15.29 -18.61 7.31
C VAL A 55 15.48 -19.58 6.16
N ASP A 56 16.06 -19.12 5.05
CA ASP A 56 16.43 -19.98 3.93
C ASP A 56 17.41 -21.05 4.42
N ASN A 57 17.25 -22.31 3.97
CA ASN A 57 17.99 -23.53 4.36
C ASN A 57 17.50 -24.28 5.60
N GLY A 58 16.17 -24.32 5.84
CA GLY A 58 15.57 -25.29 6.77
C GLY A 58 15.70 -24.92 8.25
N GLY A 59 15.88 -23.65 8.56
CA GLY A 59 15.75 -23.15 9.92
C GLY A 59 14.27 -23.08 10.35
N ASP A 60 13.99 -23.39 11.61
CA ASP A 60 12.65 -23.29 12.17
C ASP A 60 12.12 -21.86 12.06
N GLY A 61 10.92 -21.73 11.51
CA GLY A 61 10.20 -20.46 11.48
C GLY A 61 9.81 -20.00 12.89
N GLY A 62 9.89 -18.71 13.15
CA GLY A 62 9.54 -18.11 14.44
C GLY A 62 8.42 -17.10 14.33
N PHE A 63 7.63 -16.97 15.40
CA PHE A 63 6.72 -15.84 15.55
C PHE A 63 7.48 -14.61 16.04
N LEU A 64 7.07 -13.45 15.58
CA LEU A 64 7.60 -12.17 16.03
C LEU A 64 6.47 -11.21 16.35
N GLY A 65 6.76 -10.28 17.23
CA GLY A 65 5.86 -9.19 17.56
C GLY A 65 6.66 -7.95 17.95
N GLY A 66 6.08 -6.79 17.73
CA GLY A 66 6.79 -5.56 18.01
C GLY A 66 5.96 -4.31 17.79
N GLY A 67 6.66 -3.18 17.80
CA GLY A 67 6.09 -1.87 17.56
C GLY A 67 6.82 -1.11 16.48
N GLN A 68 6.11 -0.19 15.84
CA GLN A 68 6.65 0.72 14.85
C GLN A 68 6.18 2.13 15.08
N VAL A 69 7.01 3.07 14.65
CA VAL A 69 6.68 4.49 14.56
C VAL A 69 7.17 5.01 13.23
N GLY A 70 6.47 5.98 12.66
CA GLY A 70 6.90 6.56 11.40
C GLY A 70 6.21 7.88 11.09
N PHE A 71 6.64 8.44 9.99
CA PHE A 71 6.07 9.65 9.41
C PHE A 71 5.90 9.46 7.92
N ASN A 72 4.74 9.84 7.40
CA ASN A 72 4.43 9.86 5.97
C ASN A 72 4.17 11.29 5.51
N TYR A 73 4.57 11.60 4.29
CA TYR A 73 4.26 12.83 3.57
C TYR A 73 3.67 12.48 2.21
N GLN A 74 2.44 12.94 1.93
CA GLN A 74 1.74 12.67 0.69
C GLN A 74 1.80 13.86 -0.27
N MET A 75 2.15 13.59 -1.51
CA MET A 75 2.14 14.53 -2.61
C MET A 75 1.36 13.96 -3.79
N GLY A 76 0.10 14.36 -3.95
CA GLY A 76 -0.79 13.74 -4.91
C GLY A 76 -1.04 12.27 -4.57
N PRO A 77 -0.85 11.32 -5.50
CA PRO A 77 -0.99 9.90 -5.21
C PRO A 77 0.27 9.28 -4.55
N TRP A 78 1.38 10.01 -4.50
CA TRP A 78 2.65 9.50 -3.98
C TRP A 78 2.80 9.77 -2.49
N VAL A 79 3.27 8.76 -1.78
CA VAL A 79 3.54 8.82 -0.34
C VAL A 79 5.01 8.50 -0.10
N TYR A 80 5.69 9.41 0.58
CA TYR A 80 7.08 9.26 1.03
C TYR A 80 7.07 9.15 2.54
N GLY A 81 7.86 8.26 3.11
CA GLY A 81 7.87 8.10 4.56
C GLY A 81 9.16 7.53 5.10
N VAL A 82 9.28 7.59 6.41
CA VAL A 82 10.30 6.90 7.19
C VAL A 82 9.62 6.10 8.27
N GLU A 83 10.11 4.90 8.55
CA GLU A 83 9.58 4.01 9.58
C GLU A 83 10.72 3.41 10.38
N ALA A 84 10.62 3.48 11.70
CA ALA A 84 11.45 2.74 12.63
C ALA A 84 10.61 1.63 13.28
N ASP A 85 11.18 0.47 13.45
CA ASP A 85 10.52 -0.74 13.91
C ASP A 85 11.42 -1.48 14.90
N VAL A 86 10.81 -2.02 15.94
CA VAL A 86 11.48 -2.89 16.90
C VAL A 86 10.64 -4.15 17.04
N SER A 87 11.24 -5.29 16.86
CA SER A 87 10.60 -6.61 16.93
C SER A 87 11.34 -7.53 17.87
N ALA A 88 10.59 -8.33 18.63
CA ALA A 88 11.10 -9.44 19.40
C ALA A 88 10.58 -10.75 18.78
N ALA A 89 11.43 -11.74 18.62
CA ALA A 89 11.07 -13.07 18.15
C ALA A 89 10.90 -14.02 19.34
N SER A 90 9.93 -14.94 19.26
CA SER A 90 9.79 -16.02 20.25
C SER A 90 10.86 -17.07 20.03
N GLY A 91 11.53 -17.46 21.10
CA GLY A 91 12.67 -18.36 21.13
C GLY A 91 13.71 -17.80 22.09
N ASP A 92 14.92 -17.71 21.67
CA ASP A 92 15.92 -16.93 22.41
C ASP A 92 15.71 -15.46 22.07
N LEU A 93 15.52 -14.60 23.08
CA LEU A 93 15.17 -13.18 23.02
C LEU A 93 16.04 -12.37 22.03
N ASN A 94 15.76 -12.55 20.75
CA ASN A 94 16.44 -11.82 19.69
C ASN A 94 15.65 -10.58 19.34
N TRP A 95 16.22 -9.42 19.63
CA TRP A 95 15.66 -8.14 19.26
C TRP A 95 16.19 -7.72 17.89
N THR A 96 15.28 -7.31 17.02
CA THR A 96 15.63 -6.73 15.73
C THR A 96 15.06 -5.32 15.67
N SER A 97 15.91 -4.36 15.30
CA SER A 97 15.49 -3.00 15.02
C SER A 97 15.74 -2.68 13.56
N THR A 98 14.83 -1.91 12.96
CA THR A 98 14.94 -1.49 11.57
C THR A 98 14.67 0.00 11.43
N LEU A 99 15.34 0.63 10.46
CA LEU A 99 15.06 1.98 10.01
C LEU A 99 15.00 1.97 8.50
N ALA A 100 13.86 2.37 7.93
CA ALA A 100 13.63 2.28 6.50
C ALA A 100 12.94 3.51 5.95
N GLY A 101 13.30 3.88 4.73
CA GLY A 101 12.51 4.75 3.87
C GLY A 101 11.35 3.97 3.25
N ARG A 102 10.19 4.61 3.11
CA ARG A 102 8.99 4.08 2.45
C ARG A 102 8.65 4.94 1.25
N PHE A 103 8.31 4.29 0.16
CA PHE A 103 7.77 4.94 -1.03
C PHE A 103 6.52 4.20 -1.49
N GLY A 104 5.39 4.91 -1.56
CA GLY A 104 4.10 4.31 -1.83
C GLY A 104 3.26 5.08 -2.81
N TRP A 105 2.25 4.41 -3.31
CA TRP A 105 1.20 4.96 -4.14
C TRP A 105 -0.16 4.74 -3.48
N ALA A 106 -0.86 5.83 -3.23
CA ALA A 106 -2.16 5.85 -2.56
C ALA A 106 -3.30 5.98 -3.57
N VAL A 107 -4.30 5.10 -3.44
CA VAL A 107 -5.55 5.14 -4.18
C VAL A 107 -6.69 5.00 -3.16
N ASP A 108 -7.49 6.04 -3.02
CA ASP A 108 -8.55 6.13 -2.01
C ASP A 108 -7.99 5.83 -0.59
N ARG A 109 -8.39 4.73 0.00
CA ARG A 109 -7.99 4.28 1.33
C ARG A 109 -6.91 3.22 1.33
N TRP A 110 -6.40 2.86 0.15
CA TRP A 110 -5.33 1.90 -0.01
C TRP A 110 -4.01 2.59 -0.30
N MET A 111 -2.95 2.08 0.26
CA MET A 111 -1.58 2.45 -0.08
C MET A 111 -0.75 1.19 -0.34
N LEU A 112 -0.17 1.10 -1.52
CA LEU A 112 0.84 0.11 -1.85
C LEU A 112 2.21 0.77 -1.73
N TYR A 113 3.17 0.10 -1.10
CA TYR A 113 4.47 0.71 -0.86
C TYR A 113 5.62 -0.29 -0.91
N GLY A 114 6.80 0.23 -1.23
CA GLY A 114 8.08 -0.41 -1.04
C GLY A 114 8.83 0.20 0.14
N LYS A 115 9.71 -0.59 0.78
CA LYS A 115 10.61 -0.16 1.85
C LYS A 115 12.05 -0.52 1.51
N VAL A 116 12.97 0.36 1.87
CA VAL A 116 14.40 0.11 1.81
C VAL A 116 15.05 0.74 3.03
N GLY A 117 15.94 0.00 3.69
CA GLY A 117 16.56 0.48 4.91
C GLY A 117 17.62 -0.46 5.47
N GLY A 118 18.01 -0.18 6.71
CA GLY A 118 18.91 -1.01 7.49
C GLY A 118 18.15 -1.80 8.56
N ALA A 119 18.64 -2.99 8.84
CA ALA A 119 18.21 -3.82 9.94
C ALA A 119 19.43 -4.12 10.84
N TRP A 120 19.19 -4.08 12.15
CA TRP A 120 20.18 -4.40 13.19
C TRP A 120 19.58 -5.49 14.08
N ALA A 121 20.30 -6.60 14.21
CA ALA A 121 19.91 -7.69 15.08
C ALA A 121 20.97 -7.84 16.19
N ASN A 122 20.51 -7.91 17.44
CA ASN A 122 21.37 -8.28 18.57
C ASN A 122 21.12 -9.77 18.85
N VAL A 123 22.14 -10.57 18.65
CA VAL A 123 22.12 -11.99 18.98
C VAL A 123 22.97 -12.20 20.23
N ASP A 124 22.33 -12.45 21.36
CA ASP A 124 23.01 -12.88 22.58
C ASP A 124 23.52 -14.31 22.39
N VAL A 125 24.70 -14.48 21.87
CA VAL A 125 25.36 -15.79 21.83
C VAL A 125 26.02 -16.05 23.17
N VAL A 126 25.32 -16.68 24.09
CA VAL A 126 25.90 -17.22 25.30
C VAL A 126 26.72 -18.47 24.93
N ARG A 127 27.95 -18.26 24.49
CA ARG A 127 28.93 -19.31 24.33
C ARG A 127 29.92 -19.26 25.49
N MET A 128 29.83 -20.23 26.40
CA MET A 128 30.86 -20.54 27.44
C MET A 128 31.31 -19.32 28.27
N GLY A 129 30.37 -18.56 28.85
CA GLY A 129 30.71 -17.52 29.83
C GLY A 129 31.32 -16.24 29.26
N ARG A 130 31.31 -16.05 27.95
CA ARG A 130 31.58 -14.76 27.28
C ARG A 130 30.33 -14.25 26.58
N VAL A 131 29.83 -13.14 27.05
CA VAL A 131 28.84 -12.33 26.35
C VAL A 131 29.59 -11.55 25.28
N SER A 132 29.45 -11.93 24.01
CA SER A 132 29.91 -11.13 22.88
C SER A 132 28.66 -10.48 22.30
N ASP A 133 28.54 -9.18 22.43
CA ASP A 133 27.57 -8.35 21.71
C ASP A 133 28.05 -8.26 20.25
N ASP A 134 27.63 -9.21 19.41
CA ASP A 134 27.81 -9.11 17.97
C ASP A 134 26.54 -8.45 17.39
N THR A 135 26.66 -7.18 17.02
CA THR A 135 25.62 -6.46 16.31
C THR A 135 25.80 -6.73 14.81
N SER A 136 24.99 -7.58 14.27
CA SER A 136 24.92 -7.79 12.81
C SER A 136 24.01 -6.73 12.18
N SER A 137 24.51 -6.07 11.13
CA SER A 137 23.74 -5.11 10.34
C SER A 137 23.54 -5.61 8.92
N GLY A 138 22.38 -5.33 8.35
CA GLY A 138 22.06 -5.77 7.00
C GLY A 138 21.08 -4.85 6.28
N LEU A 139 20.91 -5.14 4.99
CA LEU A 139 19.95 -4.45 4.13
C LEU A 139 18.55 -5.02 4.36
N LEU A 140 17.57 -4.13 4.50
CA LEU A 140 16.16 -4.44 4.52
C LEU A 140 15.52 -4.00 3.21
N LEU A 141 14.81 -4.93 2.56
CA LEU A 141 13.92 -4.64 1.45
C LEU A 141 12.53 -5.16 1.81
N GLY A 142 11.49 -4.36 1.57
CA GLY A 142 10.13 -4.76 1.88
C GLY A 142 9.13 -4.22 0.88
N VAL A 143 7.98 -4.90 0.82
CA VAL A 143 6.79 -4.45 0.10
C VAL A 143 5.58 -4.65 0.98
N GLY A 144 4.59 -3.77 0.86
CA GLY A 144 3.40 -3.87 1.68
C GLY A 144 2.19 -3.17 1.09
N ALA A 145 1.05 -3.50 1.68
CA ALA A 145 -0.22 -2.84 1.45
C ALA A 145 -0.78 -2.38 2.78
N GLU A 146 -1.30 -1.16 2.81
CA GLU A 146 -1.92 -0.57 3.99
C GLU A 146 -3.31 -0.03 3.64
N TYR A 147 -4.29 -0.31 4.49
CA TYR A 147 -5.67 0.13 4.34
C TYR A 147 -6.07 1.04 5.48
N ALA A 148 -6.64 2.20 5.16
CA ALA A 148 -7.11 3.17 6.13
C ALA A 148 -8.58 2.93 6.48
N PHE A 149 -8.84 2.67 7.77
CA PHE A 149 -10.19 2.60 8.34
C PHE A 149 -10.71 4.01 8.67
N GLN A 150 -11.87 4.04 9.29
CA GLN A 150 -12.36 5.25 9.97
C GLN A 150 -11.55 5.50 11.26
N ASN A 151 -11.58 6.73 11.76
CA ASN A 151 -10.98 7.10 13.06
C ASN A 151 -9.44 6.96 13.13
N ASN A 152 -8.73 7.27 12.06
CA ASN A 152 -7.26 7.32 12.01
C ASN A 152 -6.53 5.97 12.21
N TRP A 153 -7.25 4.85 12.19
CA TRP A 153 -6.65 3.54 12.24
C TRP A 153 -6.31 3.02 10.83
N THR A 154 -5.18 2.35 10.71
CA THR A 154 -4.80 1.66 9.48
C THR A 154 -4.37 0.24 9.80
N ALA A 155 -4.63 -0.70 8.89
CA ALA A 155 -4.07 -2.04 8.95
C ALA A 155 -3.11 -2.24 7.79
N LYS A 156 -1.99 -2.91 8.04
CA LYS A 156 -1.00 -3.23 7.03
C LYS A 156 -0.67 -4.71 6.99
N VAL A 157 -0.35 -5.18 5.80
CA VAL A 157 0.36 -6.44 5.57
C VAL A 157 1.66 -6.10 4.86
N GLU A 158 2.76 -6.71 5.28
CA GLU A 158 4.10 -6.37 4.82
C GLU A 158 4.94 -7.63 4.70
N TYR A 159 5.64 -7.77 3.60
CA TYR A 159 6.68 -8.76 3.40
C TYR A 159 8.03 -8.05 3.41
N ASN A 160 8.95 -8.54 4.22
CA ASN A 160 10.30 -8.02 4.36
C ASN A 160 11.32 -9.11 4.12
N ARG A 161 12.32 -8.80 3.33
CA ARG A 161 13.52 -9.58 3.18
C ARG A 161 14.69 -8.81 3.80
N MET A 162 15.34 -9.45 4.75
CA MET A 162 16.51 -8.90 5.44
C MET A 162 17.73 -9.74 5.09
N ASN A 163 18.77 -9.07 4.65
CA ASN A 163 20.06 -9.70 4.35
C ASN A 163 21.06 -9.35 5.48
N VAL A 164 20.98 -10.12 6.57
CA VAL A 164 21.83 -9.99 7.75
C VAL A 164 22.46 -11.37 7.96
N ASP A 165 23.69 -11.60 7.59
CA ASP A 165 24.41 -12.88 7.63
C ASP A 165 23.70 -14.07 6.95
N ARG A 166 22.37 -14.08 6.97
CA ARG A 166 21.48 -15.04 6.29
C ARG A 166 20.27 -14.28 5.76
N ASP A 167 19.72 -14.78 4.68
CA ASP A 167 18.46 -14.28 4.15
C ASP A 167 17.31 -14.68 5.08
N VAL A 168 16.65 -13.70 5.64
CA VAL A 168 15.48 -13.88 6.51
C VAL A 168 14.29 -13.23 5.85
N ASP A 169 13.27 -14.04 5.59
CA ASP A 169 12.00 -13.59 5.06
C ASP A 169 10.97 -13.47 6.20
N VAL A 170 10.26 -12.34 6.26
CA VAL A 170 9.31 -12.04 7.32
C VAL A 170 8.01 -11.51 6.73
N VAL A 171 6.89 -12.07 7.15
CA VAL A 171 5.55 -11.50 6.92
C VAL A 171 5.04 -10.90 8.20
N LYS A 172 4.61 -9.63 8.15
CA LYS A 172 4.07 -8.88 9.27
C LYS A 172 2.64 -8.42 8.98
N PHE A 173 1.79 -8.49 10.00
CA PHE A 173 0.47 -7.86 10.04
C PHE A 173 0.51 -6.80 11.12
N GLY A 174 0.17 -5.57 10.78
CA GLY A 174 0.26 -4.44 11.70
C GLY A 174 -1.01 -3.61 11.74
N LEU A 175 -1.20 -2.96 12.88
CA LEU A 175 -2.20 -1.93 13.10
C LEU A 175 -1.48 -0.65 13.51
N ASN A 176 -1.81 0.46 12.85
CA ASN A 176 -1.26 1.77 13.17
C ASN A 176 -2.39 2.72 13.56
N TYR A 177 -2.10 3.60 14.50
CA TYR A 177 -2.86 4.80 14.77
C TYR A 177 -2.12 6.01 14.23
N ARG A 178 -2.78 6.81 13.41
CA ARG A 178 -2.22 8.03 12.83
C ARG A 178 -2.58 9.23 13.67
N PHE A 179 -1.54 9.96 14.05
CA PHE A 179 -1.67 11.26 14.66
C PHE A 179 -1.75 12.28 13.52
N GLY A 180 -2.97 12.53 13.00
CA GLY A 180 -3.14 13.51 11.92
C GLY A 180 -2.58 14.85 12.37
N LEU A 181 -1.74 15.45 11.55
CA LEU A 181 -1.56 16.88 11.62
C LEU A 181 -2.91 17.44 11.21
N ASN A 182 -3.77 17.76 12.18
CA ASN A 182 -5.07 18.34 11.92
C ASN A 182 -4.90 19.47 10.90
N PRO A 183 -5.43 19.38 9.69
CA PRO A 183 -5.67 20.59 8.94
C PRO A 183 -6.64 21.38 9.82
N LEU A 184 -6.26 22.60 10.15
CA LEU A 184 -7.03 23.55 10.92
C LEU A 184 -8.51 23.42 10.55
N PRO A 185 -9.45 23.32 11.54
CA PRO A 185 -10.86 23.28 11.24
C PRO A 185 -11.22 24.62 10.60
N GLY A 186 -11.56 24.63 9.33
CA GLY A 186 -12.02 25.84 8.66
C GLY A 186 -11.39 26.13 7.31
N ARG A 187 -11.61 25.29 6.33
CA ARG A 187 -11.84 25.75 4.96
C ARG A 187 -12.92 24.88 4.34
N TRP A 188 -14.14 25.41 4.44
CA TRP A 188 -15.32 25.03 3.70
C TRP A 188 -15.18 25.47 2.24
#